data_72ba7b6221b4a4c3f6b9e079b4142511
#
_entry.id   72ba7b6221b4a4c3f6b9e079b4142511
#
_cell.length_a   1.000
_cell.length_b   1.000
_cell.length_c   1.000
_cell.angle_alpha   90.00
_cell.angle_beta   90.00
_cell.angle_gamma   90.00
#
_symmetry.space_group_name_H-M   'P 1'
#
loop_
_entity.id
_entity.type
_entity.pdbx_description
1 polymer ?
#
loop_
_entity_poly.entity_id
_entity_poly.type
_entity_poly.pdbx_seq_one_letter_code
_entity_poly.pdbx_strand_id
1 'polypeptide(L)'
;AGMTNGWALTTCFAGGYTLVVTAQQFGLGAKRRGVRATLVHLLGPDRPRFGAYVVHSGVVMIIIAIAVSHTMRSHKETTLTQGSSATIGPYALTFVDVEQRVEPHRRVLAARVAVTENGTPLGELKPAINHYHTQREPIGTPAVRVGLISDLYLSMMSYDPKERKLGLRAFINPLVSWI
;
A
#
# COMPACT_ATOMS: atom_id res chain seq x y z
N ALA A 1 -15.26 -6.48 -0.49
CA ALA A 1 -15.48 -6.01 0.88
C ALA A 1 -15.78 -4.52 0.81
N GLY A 2 -16.98 -4.12 1.20
CA GLY A 2 -17.37 -2.72 1.25
C GLY A 2 -16.87 -2.06 2.54
N MET A 3 -16.75 -0.73 2.55
CA MET A 3 -16.47 0.05 3.76
C MET A 3 -17.70 -0.05 4.69
N THR A 4 -17.64 -0.98 5.64
CA THR A 4 -18.70 -1.17 6.66
C THR A 4 -18.40 -0.47 7.97
N ASN A 5 -17.20 0.10 8.09
CA ASN A 5 -16.77 0.81 9.30
C ASN A 5 -17.31 2.24 9.29
N GLY A 6 -18.26 2.53 10.19
CA GLY A 6 -18.92 3.83 10.30
C GLY A 6 -17.95 5.00 10.49
N TRP A 7 -16.86 4.80 11.25
CA TRP A 7 -15.81 5.81 11.44
C TRP A 7 -15.09 6.17 10.16
N ALA A 8 -14.76 5.18 9.33
CA ALA A 8 -14.11 5.43 8.03
C ALA A 8 -15.04 6.19 7.08
N LEU A 9 -16.32 5.83 7.04
CA LEU A 9 -17.32 6.54 6.25
C LEU A 9 -17.48 7.99 6.71
N THR A 10 -17.59 8.22 8.01
CA THR A 10 -17.66 9.57 8.59
C THR A 10 -16.44 10.41 8.25
N THR A 11 -15.25 9.82 8.36
CA THR A 11 -13.98 10.48 8.02
C THR A 11 -13.91 10.84 6.54
N CYS A 12 -14.29 9.92 5.66
CA CYS A 12 -14.33 10.18 4.21
C CYS A 12 -15.35 11.25 3.85
N PHE A 13 -16.53 11.24 4.49
CA PHE A 13 -17.55 12.25 4.27
C PHE A 13 -17.09 13.63 4.73
N ALA A 14 -16.60 13.76 5.97
CA ALA A 14 -16.11 15.03 6.50
C ALA A 14 -14.91 15.57 5.71
N GLY A 15 -13.97 14.68 5.33
CA GLY A 15 -12.82 15.02 4.51
C GLY A 15 -13.24 15.47 3.11
N GLY A 16 -14.10 14.73 2.45
CA GLY A 16 -14.66 15.09 1.14
C GLY A 16 -15.39 16.44 1.18
N TYR A 17 -16.21 16.67 2.20
CA TYR A 17 -16.86 17.96 2.41
C TYR A 17 -15.85 19.11 2.53
N THR A 18 -14.80 18.94 3.34
CA THR A 18 -13.74 19.95 3.51
C THR A 18 -13.02 20.25 2.20
N LEU A 19 -12.69 19.24 1.40
CA LEU A 19 -12.05 19.41 0.11
C LEU A 19 -12.96 20.15 -0.88
N VAL A 20 -14.25 19.82 -0.93
CA VAL A 20 -15.23 20.49 -1.79
C VAL A 20 -15.36 21.96 -1.41
N VAL A 21 -15.52 22.28 -0.11
CA VAL A 21 -15.61 23.67 0.36
C VAL A 21 -14.35 24.46 0.02
N THR A 22 -13.17 23.85 0.20
CA THR A 22 -11.89 24.47 -0.16
C THR A 22 -11.82 24.73 -1.67
N ALA A 23 -12.18 23.76 -2.50
CA ALA A 23 -12.22 23.91 -3.97
C ALA A 23 -13.22 24.99 -4.43
N GLN A 24 -14.37 25.09 -3.77
CA GLN A 24 -15.36 26.14 -4.04
C GLN A 24 -14.79 27.56 -3.81
N GLN A 25 -13.97 27.76 -2.77
CA GLN A 25 -13.33 29.06 -2.52
C GLN A 25 -12.41 29.47 -3.66
N PHE A 26 -11.65 28.50 -4.22
CA PHE A 26 -10.86 28.73 -5.43
C PHE A 26 -11.73 29.05 -6.65
N GLY A 27 -12.77 28.26 -6.87
CA GLY A 27 -13.70 28.43 -7.99
C GLY A 27 -14.40 29.79 -7.97
N LEU A 28 -14.82 30.25 -6.79
CA LEU A 28 -15.43 31.57 -6.63
C LEU A 28 -14.43 32.70 -6.90
N GLY A 29 -13.19 32.55 -6.45
CA GLY A 29 -12.10 33.47 -6.77
C GLY A 29 -11.85 33.56 -8.28
N ALA A 30 -11.71 32.40 -8.91
CA ALA A 30 -11.47 32.30 -10.35
C ALA A 30 -12.62 32.87 -11.19
N LYS A 31 -13.88 32.64 -10.78
CA LYS A 31 -15.07 33.19 -11.46
C LYS A 31 -15.17 34.70 -11.37
N ARG A 32 -14.74 35.28 -10.22
CA ARG A 32 -14.83 36.74 -10.00
C ARG A 32 -13.70 37.54 -10.64
N ARG A 33 -12.47 37.01 -10.61
CA ARG A 33 -11.25 37.74 -10.97
C ARG A 33 -10.52 37.14 -12.19
N GLY A 34 -10.95 36.00 -12.69
CA GLY A 34 -10.21 35.15 -13.63
C GLY A 34 -9.12 34.31 -12.96
N VAL A 35 -8.75 33.22 -13.60
CA VAL A 35 -7.80 32.22 -13.02
C VAL A 35 -6.43 32.84 -12.75
N ARG A 36 -5.89 33.58 -13.73
CA ARG A 36 -4.56 34.21 -13.60
C ARG A 36 -4.50 35.23 -12.46
N ALA A 37 -5.51 36.15 -12.39
CA ALA A 37 -5.58 37.15 -11.33
C ALA A 37 -5.77 36.48 -9.94
N THR A 38 -6.53 35.40 -9.85
CA THR A 38 -6.71 34.63 -8.61
C THR A 38 -5.39 34.03 -8.16
N LEU A 39 -4.63 33.40 -9.06
CA LEU A 39 -3.31 32.84 -8.74
C LEU A 39 -2.31 33.91 -8.27
N VAL A 40 -2.23 35.03 -8.97
CA VAL A 40 -1.35 36.16 -8.57
C VAL A 40 -1.74 36.68 -7.18
N HIS A 41 -3.03 36.80 -6.91
CA HIS A 41 -3.53 37.28 -5.61
C HIS A 41 -3.25 36.28 -4.47
N LEU A 42 -3.42 34.99 -4.74
CA LEU A 42 -3.14 33.92 -3.78
C LEU A 42 -1.65 33.80 -3.45
N LEU A 43 -0.76 34.04 -4.43
CA LEU A 43 0.69 34.00 -4.22
C LEU A 43 1.25 35.33 -3.66
N GLY A 44 0.43 36.40 -3.66
CA GLY A 44 0.76 37.73 -3.15
C GLY A 44 0.04 38.06 -1.84
N PRO A 45 -0.95 38.96 -1.84
CA PRO A 45 -1.60 39.47 -0.61
C PRO A 45 -2.31 38.39 0.21
N ASP A 46 -2.92 37.38 -0.44
CA ASP A 46 -3.65 36.29 0.23
C ASP A 46 -2.78 35.02 0.47
N ARG A 47 -1.44 35.16 0.37
CA ARG A 47 -0.50 34.03 0.54
C ARG A 47 -0.71 33.21 1.82
N PRO A 48 -0.95 33.80 3.02
CA PRO A 48 -1.20 33.03 4.23
C PRO A 48 -2.48 32.19 4.15
N ARG A 49 -3.55 32.75 3.56
CA ARG A 49 -4.82 32.05 3.35
C ARG A 49 -4.67 30.90 2.35
N PHE A 50 -3.94 31.13 1.26
CA PHE A 50 -3.64 30.09 0.28
C PHE A 50 -2.82 28.95 0.89
N GLY A 51 -1.77 29.29 1.64
CA GLY A 51 -0.97 28.31 2.36
C GLY A 51 -1.81 27.45 3.32
N ALA A 52 -2.74 28.09 4.04
CA ALA A 52 -3.67 27.36 4.91
C ALA A 52 -4.54 26.38 4.11
N TYR A 53 -5.10 26.76 2.95
CA TYR A 53 -5.90 25.84 2.14
C TYR A 53 -5.09 24.64 1.64
N VAL A 54 -3.86 24.86 1.19
CA VAL A 54 -2.97 23.78 0.72
C VAL A 54 -2.66 22.81 1.86
N VAL A 55 -2.26 23.35 3.02
CA VAL A 55 -1.92 22.52 4.20
C VAL A 55 -3.14 21.71 4.67
N HIS A 56 -4.29 22.35 4.84
CA HIS A 56 -5.50 21.65 5.29
C HIS A 56 -5.95 20.58 4.29
N SER A 57 -5.89 20.87 2.99
CA SER A 57 -6.20 19.88 1.96
C SER A 57 -5.24 18.69 2.02
N GLY A 58 -3.94 18.92 2.20
CA GLY A 58 -2.94 17.86 2.36
C GLY A 58 -3.22 16.98 3.59
N VAL A 59 -3.46 17.61 4.74
CA VAL A 59 -3.79 16.88 5.98
C VAL A 59 -5.06 16.05 5.83
N VAL A 60 -6.11 16.62 5.22
CA VAL A 60 -7.37 15.90 4.97
C VAL A 60 -7.15 14.71 4.05
N MET A 61 -6.35 14.85 2.99
CA MET A 61 -6.02 13.74 2.10
C MET A 61 -5.28 12.60 2.84
N ILE A 62 -4.32 12.93 3.71
CA ILE A 62 -3.62 11.95 4.55
C ILE A 62 -4.60 11.23 5.48
N ILE A 63 -5.50 11.95 6.15
CA ILE A 63 -6.50 11.35 7.05
C ILE A 63 -7.42 10.40 6.29
N ILE A 64 -7.89 10.78 5.10
CA ILE A 64 -8.70 9.91 4.24
C ILE A 64 -7.90 8.67 3.84
N ALA A 65 -6.64 8.84 3.41
CA ALA A 65 -5.78 7.73 3.01
C ALA A 65 -5.57 6.73 4.16
N ILE A 66 -5.33 7.21 5.38
CA ILE A 66 -5.21 6.36 6.59
C ILE A 66 -6.52 5.61 6.85
N ALA A 67 -7.66 6.29 6.82
CA ALA A 67 -8.96 5.68 7.07
C ALA A 67 -9.29 4.58 6.05
N VAL A 68 -9.04 4.84 4.77
CA VAL A 68 -9.26 3.88 3.68
C VAL A 68 -8.27 2.71 3.80
N SER A 69 -6.98 2.99 3.98
CA SER A 69 -5.94 1.97 4.11
C SER A 69 -6.22 1.01 5.26
N HIS A 70 -6.61 1.54 6.42
CA HIS A 70 -6.90 0.73 7.60
C HIS A 70 -8.17 -0.14 7.42
N THR A 71 -9.18 0.40 6.75
CA THR A 71 -10.50 -0.27 6.62
C THR A 71 -10.54 -1.26 5.46
N MET A 72 -9.84 -0.97 4.37
CA MET A 72 -9.87 -1.78 3.15
C MET A 72 -8.67 -2.73 3.00
N ARG A 73 -7.85 -2.87 4.06
CA ARG A 73 -6.77 -3.83 4.06
C ARG A 73 -7.32 -5.24 3.85
N SER A 74 -6.83 -5.92 2.84
CA SER A 74 -7.10 -7.34 2.61
C SER A 74 -5.88 -8.16 2.99
N HIS A 75 -6.08 -9.26 3.71
CA HIS A 75 -5.02 -10.20 4.01
C HIS A 75 -5.47 -11.62 3.70
N LYS A 76 -4.53 -12.43 3.30
CA LYS A 76 -4.74 -13.86 3.05
C LYS A 76 -3.50 -14.63 3.46
N GLU A 77 -3.72 -15.66 4.26
CA GLU A 77 -2.71 -16.67 4.53
C GLU A 77 -3.02 -17.88 3.68
N THR A 78 -2.01 -18.43 3.05
CA THR A 78 -2.17 -19.60 2.19
C THR A 78 -0.91 -20.44 2.21
N THR A 79 -1.08 -21.74 2.02
CA THR A 79 0.02 -22.66 1.80
C THR A 79 0.03 -23.07 0.35
N LEU A 80 1.15 -22.82 -0.32
CA LEU A 80 1.34 -23.12 -1.74
C LEU A 80 2.33 -24.27 -1.89
N THR A 81 1.99 -25.23 -2.74
CA THR A 81 2.95 -26.22 -3.26
C THR A 81 3.68 -25.63 -4.46
N GLN A 82 4.89 -26.12 -4.74
CA GLN A 82 5.65 -25.63 -5.91
C GLN A 82 4.82 -25.75 -7.19
N GLY A 83 4.76 -24.67 -7.97
CA GLY A 83 3.95 -24.56 -9.18
C GLY A 83 2.48 -24.21 -8.96
N SER A 84 1.97 -24.25 -7.71
CA SER A 84 0.59 -23.86 -7.41
C SER A 84 0.42 -22.35 -7.27
N SER A 85 -0.81 -21.88 -7.50
CA SER A 85 -1.16 -20.46 -7.44
C SER A 85 -2.27 -20.20 -6.45
N ALA A 86 -2.25 -19.02 -5.83
CA ALA A 86 -3.36 -18.50 -5.04
C ALA A 86 -3.67 -17.07 -5.44
N THR A 87 -4.94 -16.68 -5.33
CA THR A 87 -5.39 -15.33 -5.67
C THR A 87 -5.69 -14.53 -4.41
N ILE A 88 -5.31 -13.24 -4.42
CA ILE A 88 -5.70 -12.24 -3.44
C ILE A 88 -6.05 -10.94 -4.17
N GLY A 89 -7.33 -10.53 -4.11
CA GLY A 89 -7.82 -9.40 -4.90
C GLY A 89 -7.50 -9.57 -6.38
N PRO A 90 -6.88 -8.58 -7.04
CA PRO A 90 -6.52 -8.65 -8.44
C PRO A 90 -5.24 -9.45 -8.72
N TYR A 91 -4.52 -9.86 -7.66
CA TYR A 91 -3.22 -10.53 -7.79
C TYR A 91 -3.35 -12.04 -7.75
N ALA A 92 -2.66 -12.73 -8.67
CA ALA A 92 -2.40 -14.15 -8.57
C ALA A 92 -0.91 -14.36 -8.24
N LEU A 93 -0.66 -15.19 -7.24
CA LEU A 93 0.64 -15.47 -6.65
C LEU A 93 0.98 -16.92 -6.96
N THR A 94 2.02 -17.17 -7.72
CA THR A 94 2.48 -18.51 -8.08
C THR A 94 3.81 -18.80 -7.41
N PHE A 95 3.86 -19.86 -6.61
CA PHE A 95 5.10 -20.27 -5.97
C PHE A 95 6.00 -20.98 -7.01
N VAL A 96 7.16 -20.40 -7.29
CA VAL A 96 8.12 -20.92 -8.26
C VAL A 96 9.11 -21.85 -7.59
N ASP A 97 9.88 -21.35 -6.63
CA ASP A 97 10.95 -22.08 -5.96
C ASP A 97 11.43 -21.36 -4.70
N VAL A 98 12.34 -22.00 -3.96
CA VAL A 98 13.02 -21.42 -2.80
C VAL A 98 14.53 -21.43 -3.04
N GLU A 99 15.14 -20.26 -2.92
CA GLU A 99 16.57 -20.07 -2.96
C GLU A 99 17.13 -20.05 -1.52
N GLN A 100 18.14 -20.85 -1.27
CA GLN A 100 18.89 -20.78 -0.01
C GLN A 100 20.26 -20.15 -0.26
N ARG A 101 20.57 -19.13 0.54
CA ARG A 101 21.85 -18.45 0.50
C ARG A 101 22.46 -18.43 1.90
N VAL A 102 23.74 -18.76 1.99
CA VAL A 102 24.49 -18.69 3.24
C VAL A 102 25.39 -17.44 3.15
N GLU A 103 25.21 -16.53 4.08
CA GLU A 103 26.02 -15.33 4.25
C GLU A 103 26.84 -15.45 5.55
N PRO A 104 27.92 -14.67 5.75
CA PRO A 104 28.78 -14.80 6.93
C PRO A 104 28.08 -14.67 8.28
N HIS A 105 26.96 -13.91 8.33
CA HIS A 105 26.23 -13.60 9.57
C HIS A 105 24.84 -14.20 9.63
N ARG A 106 24.34 -14.74 8.52
CA ARG A 106 22.97 -15.28 8.44
C ARG A 106 22.82 -16.31 7.33
N ARG A 107 21.82 -17.16 7.50
CA ARG A 107 21.29 -18.01 6.44
C ARG A 107 19.98 -17.40 5.94
N VAL A 108 19.89 -17.16 4.64
CA VAL A 108 18.71 -16.57 3.99
C VAL A 108 17.95 -17.67 3.25
N LEU A 109 16.67 -17.77 3.50
CA LEU A 109 15.75 -18.64 2.78
C LEU A 109 14.75 -17.73 2.07
N ALA A 110 14.86 -17.57 0.75
CA ALA A 110 14.02 -16.67 -0.04
C ALA A 110 13.11 -17.46 -0.96
N ALA A 111 11.79 -17.22 -0.87
CA ALA A 111 10.84 -17.80 -1.79
C ALA A 111 10.72 -16.93 -3.05
N ARG A 112 10.76 -17.55 -4.22
CA ARG A 112 10.46 -16.90 -5.50
C ARG A 112 8.97 -17.04 -5.78
N VAL A 113 8.26 -15.93 -5.82
CA VAL A 113 6.81 -15.88 -6.06
C VAL A 113 6.57 -15.02 -7.29
N ALA A 114 6.11 -15.64 -8.38
CA ALA A 114 5.67 -14.92 -9.57
C ALA A 114 4.33 -14.25 -9.28
N VAL A 115 4.21 -12.98 -9.65
CA VAL A 115 3.03 -12.15 -9.41
C VAL A 115 2.42 -11.72 -10.74
N THR A 116 1.12 -11.93 -10.89
CA THR A 116 0.34 -11.38 -11.99
C THR A 116 -0.80 -10.53 -11.44
N GLU A 117 -1.17 -9.47 -12.15
CA GLU A 117 -2.33 -8.63 -11.83
C GLU A 117 -3.31 -8.66 -12.99
N ASN A 118 -4.51 -9.15 -12.74
CA ASN A 118 -5.54 -9.32 -13.77
C ASN A 118 -5.01 -10.05 -15.05
N GLY A 119 -4.13 -11.05 -14.86
CA GLY A 119 -3.51 -11.80 -15.94
C GLY A 119 -2.24 -11.18 -16.53
N THR A 120 -1.90 -9.94 -16.19
CA THR A 120 -0.67 -9.28 -16.64
C THR A 120 0.50 -9.62 -15.71
N PRO A 121 1.63 -10.14 -16.22
CA PRO A 121 2.78 -10.46 -15.38
C PRO A 121 3.44 -9.19 -14.84
N LEU A 122 3.66 -9.15 -13.53
CA LEU A 122 4.31 -8.05 -12.83
C LEU A 122 5.76 -8.36 -12.42
N GLY A 123 6.21 -9.59 -12.66
CA GLY A 123 7.53 -10.08 -12.25
C GLY A 123 7.49 -10.94 -10.99
N GLU A 124 8.63 -11.08 -10.34
CA GLU A 124 8.79 -11.92 -9.16
C GLU A 124 9.02 -11.08 -7.90
N LEU A 125 8.41 -11.51 -6.80
CA LEU A 125 8.71 -11.04 -5.47
C LEU A 125 9.44 -12.12 -4.68
N LYS A 126 10.39 -11.72 -3.83
CA LYS A 126 11.25 -12.63 -3.07
C LYS A 126 11.15 -12.39 -1.55
N PRO A 127 10.01 -12.73 -0.92
CA PRO A 127 9.95 -12.71 0.54
C PRO A 127 10.92 -13.75 1.11
N ALA A 128 11.57 -13.40 2.24
CA ALA A 128 12.60 -14.25 2.81
C ALA A 128 12.46 -14.42 4.33
N ILE A 129 13.06 -15.50 4.85
CA ILE A 129 13.29 -15.71 6.26
C ILE A 129 14.81 -15.74 6.48
N ASN A 130 15.27 -14.93 7.42
CA ASN A 130 16.69 -14.81 7.79
C ASN A 130 16.93 -15.46 9.14
N HIS A 131 17.85 -16.42 9.19
CA HIS A 131 18.33 -17.04 10.42
C HIS A 131 19.69 -16.45 10.77
N TYR A 132 19.74 -15.57 11.75
CA TYR A 132 20.97 -14.99 12.26
C TYR A 132 21.62 -15.90 13.30
N HIS A 133 22.95 -16.03 13.27
CA HIS A 133 23.67 -16.87 14.23
C HIS A 133 23.55 -16.38 15.68
N THR A 134 23.29 -15.08 15.85
CA THR A 134 23.16 -14.42 17.16
C THR A 134 21.73 -14.40 17.71
N GLN A 135 20.74 -14.81 16.91
CA GLN A 135 19.32 -14.75 17.30
C GLN A 135 18.68 -16.14 17.26
N ARG A 136 17.85 -16.42 18.27
CA ARG A 136 17.14 -17.70 18.37
C ARG A 136 15.97 -17.80 17.40
N GLU A 137 15.32 -16.68 17.12
CA GLU A 137 14.15 -16.63 16.25
C GLU A 137 14.52 -16.11 14.86
N PRO A 138 13.96 -16.71 13.80
CA PRO A 138 14.17 -16.23 12.45
C PRO A 138 13.42 -14.91 12.22
N ILE A 139 14.03 -14.00 11.45
CA ILE A 139 13.44 -12.72 11.09
C ILE A 139 12.91 -12.80 9.66
N GLY A 140 11.59 -12.56 9.50
CA GLY A 140 10.97 -12.45 8.19
C GLY A 140 11.35 -11.13 7.51
N THR A 141 11.82 -11.21 6.26
CA THR A 141 11.99 -10.04 5.39
C THR A 141 10.92 -10.10 4.30
N PRO A 142 9.94 -9.21 4.36
CA PRO A 142 8.88 -9.18 3.37
C PRO A 142 9.38 -8.62 2.03
N ALA A 143 8.70 -9.01 0.97
CA ALA A 143 8.84 -8.38 -0.33
C ALA A 143 7.63 -7.49 -0.58
N VAL A 144 7.86 -6.25 -0.99
CA VAL A 144 6.82 -5.25 -1.21
C VAL A 144 6.85 -4.76 -2.65
N ARG A 145 5.70 -4.76 -3.29
CA ARG A 145 5.48 -4.08 -4.55
C ARG A 145 4.64 -2.84 -4.30
N VAL A 146 5.26 -1.69 -4.45
CA VAL A 146 4.61 -0.39 -4.30
C VAL A 146 3.82 -0.08 -5.56
N GLY A 147 2.56 0.32 -5.39
CA GLY A 147 1.67 0.76 -6.45
C GLY A 147 1.06 2.13 -6.15
N LEU A 148 0.49 2.79 -7.14
CA LEU A 148 -0.17 4.10 -6.96
C LEU A 148 -1.47 4.00 -6.16
N ILE A 149 -2.18 2.89 -6.27
CA ILE A 149 -3.49 2.70 -5.63
C ILE A 149 -3.40 1.72 -4.46
N SER A 150 -2.58 0.68 -4.60
CA SER A 150 -2.41 -0.34 -3.55
C SER A 150 -1.04 -0.97 -3.59
N ASP A 151 -0.50 -1.28 -2.43
CA ASP A 151 0.74 -2.00 -2.24
C ASP A 151 0.45 -3.47 -1.98
N LEU A 152 1.18 -4.34 -2.68
CA LEU A 152 1.19 -5.77 -2.41
C LEU A 152 2.40 -6.10 -1.52
N TYR A 153 2.12 -6.64 -0.35
CA TYR A 153 3.10 -7.04 0.65
C TYR A 153 3.06 -8.55 0.83
N LEU A 154 4.17 -9.24 0.57
CA LEU A 154 4.30 -10.68 0.73
C LEU A 154 5.28 -10.99 1.86
N SER A 155 4.87 -11.85 2.78
CA SER A 155 5.72 -12.35 3.86
C SER A 155 5.75 -13.88 3.84
N MET A 156 6.93 -14.44 3.85
CA MET A 156 7.15 -15.88 4.03
C MET A 156 7.02 -16.22 5.51
N MET A 157 6.15 -17.19 5.82
CA MET A 157 5.91 -17.64 7.20
C MET A 157 6.68 -18.92 7.51
N SER A 158 6.68 -19.87 6.59
CA SER A 158 7.32 -21.17 6.77
C SER A 158 7.62 -21.81 5.41
N TYR A 159 8.52 -22.76 5.42
CA TYR A 159 8.78 -23.63 4.28
C TYR A 159 9.08 -25.04 4.74
N ASP A 160 8.37 -26.00 4.18
CA ASP A 160 8.64 -27.42 4.35
C ASP A 160 9.36 -27.95 3.10
N PRO A 161 10.66 -28.30 3.23
CA PRO A 161 11.43 -28.80 2.10
C PRO A 161 11.03 -30.21 1.65
N LYS A 162 10.41 -31.03 2.54
CA LYS A 162 9.98 -32.39 2.19
C LYS A 162 8.76 -32.38 1.31
N GLU A 163 7.77 -31.56 1.66
CA GLU A 163 6.52 -31.44 0.93
C GLU A 163 6.54 -30.30 -0.11
N ARG A 164 7.65 -29.53 -0.18
CA ARG A 164 7.80 -28.33 -1.02
C ARG A 164 6.64 -27.35 -0.84
N LYS A 165 6.23 -27.17 0.42
CA LYS A 165 5.12 -26.30 0.79
C LYS A 165 5.63 -24.99 1.37
N LEU A 166 5.15 -23.89 0.82
CA LEU A 166 5.43 -22.51 1.25
C LEU A 166 4.22 -21.96 1.99
N GLY A 167 4.37 -21.63 3.27
CA GLY A 167 3.43 -20.79 4.00
C GLY A 167 3.66 -19.32 3.67
N LEU A 168 2.70 -18.69 3.04
CA LEU A 168 2.76 -17.31 2.58
C LEU A 168 1.63 -16.48 3.18
N ARG A 169 1.98 -15.29 3.66
CA ARG A 169 1.01 -14.27 4.08
C ARG A 169 1.11 -13.09 3.12
N ALA A 170 -0.02 -12.77 2.51
CA ALA A 170 -0.14 -11.67 1.57
C ALA A 170 -1.08 -10.59 2.12
N PHE A 171 -0.70 -9.31 1.95
CA PHE A 171 -1.54 -8.16 2.26
C PHE A 171 -1.66 -7.27 1.05
N ILE A 172 -2.85 -6.71 0.86
CA ILE A 172 -3.09 -5.59 -0.05
C ILE A 172 -3.43 -4.39 0.83
N ASN A 173 -2.60 -3.37 0.77
CA ASN A 173 -2.78 -2.14 1.52
C ASN A 173 -3.10 -1.01 0.55
N PRO A 174 -4.37 -0.56 0.45
CA PRO A 174 -4.73 0.54 -0.43
C PRO A 174 -4.21 1.88 0.11
N LEU A 175 -3.80 2.77 -0.78
CA LEU A 175 -3.41 4.16 -0.53
C LEU A 175 -2.25 4.37 0.46
N VAL A 176 -1.49 3.34 0.83
CA VAL A 176 -0.35 3.49 1.75
C VAL A 176 0.73 4.40 1.19
N SER A 177 0.93 4.38 -0.13
CA SER A 177 1.92 5.24 -0.82
C SER A 177 1.60 6.74 -0.73
N TRP A 178 0.41 7.13 -0.21
CA TRP A 178 -0.03 8.52 -0.04
C TRP A 178 0.03 9.01 1.41
N ILE A 179 0.49 8.20 2.34
CA ILE A 179 0.69 8.49 3.76
C ILE A 179 2.15 8.82 4.03
#